data_f54f3cd02a8282a7d5718f4643d97635
#
_entry.id   f54f3cd02a8282a7d5718f4643d97635
#
_cell.length_a   1.000
_cell.length_b   1.000
_cell.length_c   1.000
_cell.angle_alpha   90.00
_cell.angle_beta   90.00
_cell.angle_gamma   90.00
#
_symmetry.space_group_name_H-M   'P 1'
#
loop_
_entity.id
_entity.type
_entity.pdbx_description
1 polymer ?
#
loop_
_entity_poly.entity_id
_entity_poly.type
_entity_poly.pdbx_seq_one_letter_code
_entity_poly.pdbx_strand_id
1 'polypeptide(L)'
;MADLGIEDLTVEYSSGGYAIRPIDHLNLEAAAGSLVILLGPSGCGKTTLLSCLGGILKPTSGRITFGDLNVTALDARALSRYRRSTVGIVFQAFNLVPSLNAIENVMVPMRAAGISGGTARQRAEELLTRVGLKDRMKHRPGDLSGGQQQRVAVARAIALDPPLILADEPTAHLDFIQVEEVLRLIRELARGDRVVVVATHDTRMLPLADRVVELVPQLASTNRAPETVQLTPGSVVFEQGTIGDLIYLVAEGELEIVRELSGGGEELLKVATQGDYFGEIGTLFGLPRSATVRARTEAIVIGYTVQAFRQQLGLGGVRDLIEHRALTIR
;
A
#
# COMPACT_ATOMS: atom_id res chain seq x y z
N MET A 1 -20.25 -13.86 -13.22
CA MET A 1 -19.64 -12.74 -12.43
C MET A 1 -18.16 -13.03 -12.34
N ALA A 2 -17.32 -12.02 -12.47
CA ALA A 2 -15.89 -12.23 -12.48
C ALA A 2 -15.31 -11.96 -11.07
N ASP A 3 -14.90 -13.01 -10.41
CA ASP A 3 -14.27 -12.94 -9.09
C ASP A 3 -12.75 -12.76 -9.27
N LEU A 4 -12.11 -12.07 -8.34
CA LEU A 4 -10.66 -11.92 -8.28
C LEU A 4 -10.09 -13.00 -7.35
N GLY A 5 -9.16 -13.79 -7.85
CA GLY A 5 -8.41 -14.78 -7.08
C GLY A 5 -6.91 -14.50 -7.12
N ILE A 6 -6.26 -14.63 -5.98
CA ILE A 6 -4.81 -14.62 -5.81
C ILE A 6 -4.42 -15.85 -5.03
N GLU A 7 -3.51 -16.65 -5.58
CA GLU A 7 -3.03 -17.89 -4.97
C GLU A 7 -1.51 -17.84 -4.86
N ASP A 8 -1.00 -17.94 -3.63
CA ASP A 8 0.41 -18.06 -3.30
C ASP A 8 1.32 -17.04 -4.00
N LEU A 9 0.85 -15.79 -4.11
CA LEU A 9 1.52 -14.76 -4.88
C LEU A 9 2.76 -14.25 -4.16
N THR A 10 3.90 -14.30 -4.85
CA THR A 10 5.17 -13.74 -4.37
C THR A 10 5.77 -12.80 -5.39
N VAL A 11 6.23 -11.65 -4.92
CA VAL A 11 7.04 -10.71 -5.71
C VAL A 11 8.33 -10.46 -4.97
N GLU A 12 9.43 -10.75 -5.63
CA GLU A 12 10.77 -10.59 -5.09
C GLU A 12 11.62 -9.67 -5.97
N TYR A 13 12.32 -8.76 -5.35
CA TYR A 13 13.35 -7.93 -5.96
C TYR A 13 14.71 -8.24 -5.35
N SER A 14 15.71 -8.47 -6.17
CA SER A 14 17.11 -8.63 -5.74
C SER A 14 17.84 -7.33 -5.91
N SER A 15 18.40 -6.76 -4.84
CA SER A 15 19.21 -5.55 -4.86
C SER A 15 20.36 -5.67 -3.87
N GLY A 16 21.62 -5.47 -4.34
CA GLY A 16 22.79 -5.41 -3.47
C GLY A 16 23.06 -6.67 -2.63
N GLY A 17 22.66 -7.87 -3.09
CA GLY A 17 22.84 -9.13 -2.34
C GLY A 17 21.71 -9.44 -1.34
N TYR A 18 20.69 -8.58 -1.24
CA TYR A 18 19.48 -8.79 -0.44
C TYR A 18 18.28 -9.02 -1.34
N ALA A 19 17.41 -9.95 -0.94
CA ALA A 19 16.11 -10.15 -1.57
C ALA A 19 15.05 -9.40 -0.75
N ILE A 20 14.29 -8.52 -1.42
CA ILE A 20 13.15 -7.82 -0.82
C ILE A 20 11.89 -8.44 -1.40
N ARG A 21 11.00 -8.93 -0.53
CA ARG A 21 9.72 -9.53 -0.91
C ARG A 21 8.56 -8.65 -0.42
N PRO A 22 8.16 -7.61 -1.18
CA PRO A 22 7.01 -6.79 -0.79
C PRO A 22 5.69 -7.57 -0.77
N ILE A 23 5.61 -8.67 -1.51
CA ILE A 23 4.50 -9.63 -1.47
C ILE A 23 5.11 -11.02 -1.28
N ASP A 24 4.63 -11.75 -0.29
CA ASP A 24 5.14 -13.07 0.09
C ASP A 24 3.97 -14.01 0.42
N HIS A 25 3.79 -15.05 -0.41
CA HIS A 25 2.76 -16.08 -0.28
C HIS A 25 1.34 -15.53 -0.05
N LEU A 26 0.99 -14.41 -0.71
CA LEU A 26 -0.32 -13.77 -0.54
C LEU A 26 -1.44 -14.60 -1.18
N ASN A 27 -2.49 -14.81 -0.40
CA ASN A 27 -3.74 -15.41 -0.86
C ASN A 27 -4.90 -14.43 -0.63
N LEU A 28 -5.73 -14.21 -1.66
CA LEU A 28 -6.87 -13.33 -1.59
C LEU A 28 -7.96 -13.80 -2.55
N GLU A 29 -9.18 -13.79 -2.09
CA GLU A 29 -10.37 -13.95 -2.94
C GLU A 29 -11.28 -12.75 -2.73
N ALA A 30 -11.85 -12.22 -3.81
CA ALA A 30 -12.83 -11.14 -3.77
C ALA A 30 -13.91 -11.41 -4.81
N ALA A 31 -15.14 -11.54 -4.33
CA ALA A 31 -16.30 -11.74 -5.19
C ALA A 31 -16.63 -10.47 -5.99
N ALA A 32 -17.31 -10.63 -7.10
CA ALA A 32 -17.92 -9.51 -7.83
C ALA A 32 -18.78 -8.64 -6.90
N GLY A 33 -18.73 -7.33 -7.06
CA GLY A 33 -19.40 -6.37 -6.17
C GLY A 33 -18.61 -6.00 -4.90
N SER A 34 -17.41 -6.53 -4.71
CA SER A 34 -16.60 -6.28 -3.50
C SER A 34 -15.70 -5.06 -3.60
N LEU A 35 -15.60 -4.33 -2.49
CA LEU A 35 -14.57 -3.33 -2.22
C LEU A 35 -13.50 -3.93 -1.32
N VAL A 36 -12.31 -4.14 -1.86
CA VAL A 36 -11.13 -4.63 -1.15
C VAL A 36 -10.22 -3.47 -0.82
N ILE A 37 -9.84 -3.34 0.43
CA ILE A 37 -8.86 -2.34 0.88
C ILE A 37 -7.53 -3.04 1.19
N LEU A 38 -6.47 -2.60 0.51
CA LEU A 38 -5.08 -2.94 0.83
C LEU A 38 -4.56 -1.89 1.80
N LEU A 39 -4.49 -2.24 3.06
CA LEU A 39 -4.02 -1.35 4.12
C LEU A 39 -2.54 -1.61 4.41
N GLY A 40 -1.78 -0.56 4.67
CA GLY A 40 -0.40 -0.69 5.10
C GLY A 40 0.40 0.59 4.92
N PRO A 41 1.57 0.70 5.54
CA PRO A 41 2.44 1.87 5.42
C PRO A 41 2.99 2.05 3.99
N SER A 42 3.62 3.19 3.75
CA SER A 42 4.34 3.40 2.48
C SER A 42 5.44 2.36 2.31
N GLY A 43 5.61 1.85 1.10
CA GLY A 43 6.65 0.84 0.79
C GLY A 43 6.30 -0.61 1.12
N CYS A 44 5.13 -0.92 1.73
CA CYS A 44 4.74 -2.30 2.08
C CYS A 44 4.30 -3.17 0.88
N GLY A 45 4.36 -2.68 -0.35
CA GLY A 45 4.01 -3.48 -1.53
C GLY A 45 2.60 -3.25 -2.10
N LYS A 46 1.80 -2.28 -1.61
CA LYS A 46 0.46 -1.99 -2.13
C LYS A 46 0.45 -1.71 -3.63
N THR A 47 1.28 -0.75 -4.07
CA THR A 47 1.44 -0.39 -5.49
C THR A 47 1.99 -1.56 -6.31
N THR A 48 2.87 -2.38 -5.71
CA THR A 48 3.40 -3.61 -6.33
C THR A 48 2.27 -4.60 -6.60
N LEU A 49 1.41 -4.85 -5.62
CA LEU A 49 0.25 -5.73 -5.78
C LEU A 49 -0.72 -5.20 -6.84
N LEU A 50 -1.08 -3.89 -6.78
CA LEU A 50 -1.92 -3.28 -7.80
C LEU A 50 -1.30 -3.41 -9.21
N SER A 51 0.02 -3.28 -9.33
CA SER A 51 0.73 -3.45 -10.60
C SER A 51 0.65 -4.88 -11.12
N CYS A 52 0.70 -5.89 -10.24
CA CYS A 52 0.50 -7.29 -10.61
C CYS A 52 -0.95 -7.54 -11.06
N LEU A 53 -1.94 -7.05 -10.30
CA LEU A 53 -3.36 -7.15 -10.64
C LEU A 53 -3.68 -6.47 -11.98
N GLY A 54 -3.06 -5.34 -12.25
CA GLY A 54 -3.18 -4.62 -13.52
C GLY A 54 -2.43 -5.26 -14.69
N GLY A 55 -1.71 -6.36 -14.49
CA GLY A 55 -0.88 -6.98 -15.52
C GLY A 55 0.23 -6.05 -16.03
N ILE A 56 0.72 -5.14 -15.19
CA ILE A 56 1.86 -4.25 -15.46
C ILE A 56 3.15 -4.92 -15.00
N LEU A 57 3.12 -5.53 -13.82
CA LEU A 57 4.23 -6.26 -13.22
C LEU A 57 3.93 -7.76 -13.23
N LYS A 58 4.90 -8.57 -13.65
CA LYS A 58 4.80 -10.02 -13.53
C LYS A 58 5.33 -10.45 -12.16
N PRO A 59 4.55 -11.21 -11.37
CA PRO A 59 5.04 -11.73 -10.09
C PRO A 59 6.15 -12.76 -10.28
N THR A 60 6.92 -13.01 -9.23
CA THR A 60 7.99 -14.01 -9.20
C THR A 60 7.40 -15.43 -9.22
N SER A 61 6.33 -15.64 -8.43
CA SER A 61 5.59 -16.91 -8.39
C SER A 61 4.13 -16.67 -8.01
N GLY A 62 3.32 -17.73 -8.04
CA GLY A 62 1.90 -17.68 -7.73
C GLY A 62 1.02 -17.35 -8.92
N ARG A 63 -0.27 -17.22 -8.65
CA ARG A 63 -1.30 -17.05 -9.68
C ARG A 63 -2.25 -15.90 -9.34
N ILE A 64 -2.64 -15.17 -10.38
CA ILE A 64 -3.73 -14.18 -10.34
C ILE A 64 -4.78 -14.60 -11.35
N THR A 65 -6.02 -14.73 -10.92
CA THR A 65 -7.17 -15.02 -11.78
C THR A 65 -8.21 -13.90 -11.67
N PHE A 66 -8.88 -13.60 -12.78
CA PHE A 66 -10.03 -12.72 -12.82
C PHE A 66 -11.11 -13.37 -13.69
N GLY A 67 -12.18 -13.88 -13.05
CA GLY A 67 -13.10 -14.83 -13.65
C GLY A 67 -12.32 -16.07 -14.16
N ASP A 68 -12.57 -16.45 -15.40
CA ASP A 68 -11.89 -17.60 -16.03
C ASP A 68 -10.48 -17.28 -16.55
N LEU A 69 -10.04 -16.00 -16.42
CA LEU A 69 -8.79 -15.56 -17.00
C LEU A 69 -7.62 -15.70 -16.00
N ASN A 70 -6.61 -16.50 -16.34
CA ASN A 70 -5.34 -16.52 -15.60
C ASN A 70 -4.42 -15.39 -16.07
N VAL A 71 -4.40 -14.30 -15.32
CA VAL A 71 -3.66 -13.07 -15.67
C VAL A 71 -2.15 -13.31 -15.72
N THR A 72 -1.62 -14.12 -14.81
CA THR A 72 -0.17 -14.41 -14.72
C THR A 72 0.37 -15.25 -15.88
N ALA A 73 -0.52 -15.94 -16.59
CA ALA A 73 -0.17 -16.77 -17.76
C ALA A 73 -0.31 -16.02 -19.11
N LEU A 74 -0.79 -14.78 -19.10
CA LEU A 74 -1.01 -14.01 -20.33
C LEU A 74 0.31 -13.57 -20.97
N ASP A 75 0.37 -13.63 -22.29
CA ASP A 75 1.42 -13.00 -23.08
C ASP A 75 1.26 -11.46 -23.15
N ALA A 76 2.25 -10.76 -23.68
CA ALA A 76 2.25 -9.30 -23.78
C ALA A 76 1.05 -8.74 -24.55
N ARG A 77 0.59 -9.45 -25.59
CA ARG A 77 -0.56 -9.05 -26.42
C ARG A 77 -1.88 -9.22 -25.67
N ALA A 78 -2.03 -10.34 -24.96
CA ALA A 78 -3.19 -10.62 -24.14
C ALA A 78 -3.24 -9.68 -22.90
N LEU A 79 -2.11 -9.39 -22.26
CA LEU A 79 -2.00 -8.38 -21.18
C LEU A 79 -2.41 -6.99 -21.66
N SER A 80 -2.05 -6.61 -22.90
CA SER A 80 -2.49 -5.32 -23.45
C SER A 80 -4.01 -5.27 -23.65
N ARG A 81 -4.64 -6.38 -24.09
CA ARG A 81 -6.10 -6.49 -24.18
C ARG A 81 -6.74 -6.46 -22.79
N TYR A 82 -6.22 -7.24 -21.84
CA TYR A 82 -6.68 -7.28 -20.46
C TYR A 82 -6.72 -5.88 -19.84
N ARG A 83 -5.62 -5.12 -19.91
CA ARG A 83 -5.58 -3.74 -19.41
C ARG A 83 -6.59 -2.81 -20.07
N ARG A 84 -6.86 -3.03 -21.37
CA ARG A 84 -7.78 -2.17 -22.11
C ARG A 84 -9.25 -2.47 -21.81
N SER A 85 -9.62 -3.73 -21.66
CA SER A 85 -11.02 -4.14 -21.57
C SER A 85 -11.48 -4.48 -20.15
N THR A 86 -10.54 -4.83 -19.26
CA THR A 86 -10.88 -5.40 -17.96
C THR A 86 -10.48 -4.51 -16.80
N VAL A 87 -9.45 -3.66 -16.97
CA VAL A 87 -8.85 -2.91 -15.84
C VAL A 87 -9.05 -1.41 -16.02
N GLY A 88 -9.60 -0.77 -14.99
CA GLY A 88 -9.56 0.69 -14.81
C GLY A 88 -8.57 1.05 -13.70
N ILE A 89 -7.64 1.98 -13.96
CA ILE A 89 -6.63 2.37 -12.97
C ILE A 89 -6.78 3.84 -12.59
N VAL A 90 -6.85 4.09 -11.28
CA VAL A 90 -6.76 5.41 -10.66
C VAL A 90 -5.40 5.51 -9.98
N PHE A 91 -4.54 6.39 -10.47
CA PHE A 91 -3.17 6.57 -9.97
C PHE A 91 -3.12 7.64 -8.87
N GLN A 92 -2.20 7.52 -7.95
CA GLN A 92 -1.96 8.47 -6.86
C GLN A 92 -1.67 9.90 -7.39
N ALA A 93 -0.87 10.03 -8.43
CA ALA A 93 -0.51 11.32 -9.05
C ALA A 93 -1.50 11.76 -10.15
N PHE A 94 -2.75 11.25 -10.16
CA PHE A 94 -3.80 11.46 -11.14
C PHE A 94 -3.42 11.06 -12.59
N ASN A 95 -2.19 11.28 -13.00
CA ASN A 95 -1.63 10.98 -14.34
C ASN A 95 -2.52 11.52 -15.48
N LEU A 96 -3.07 12.73 -15.29
CA LEU A 96 -3.79 13.43 -16.34
C LEU A 96 -2.80 14.02 -17.34
N VAL A 97 -3.19 14.02 -18.62
CA VAL A 97 -2.40 14.63 -19.68
C VAL A 97 -2.57 16.15 -19.60
N PRO A 98 -1.51 16.93 -19.28
CA PRO A 98 -1.65 18.37 -18.97
C PRO A 98 -2.14 19.22 -20.15
N SER A 99 -1.85 18.81 -21.38
CA SER A 99 -2.27 19.51 -22.61
C SER A 99 -3.74 19.27 -22.97
N LEU A 100 -4.38 18.26 -22.40
CA LEU A 100 -5.78 17.91 -22.63
C LEU A 100 -6.66 18.49 -21.52
N ASN A 101 -7.89 18.91 -21.87
CA ASN A 101 -8.89 19.28 -20.87
C ASN A 101 -9.53 18.05 -20.20
N ALA A 102 -10.45 18.26 -19.24
CA ALA A 102 -11.05 17.17 -18.46
C ALA A 102 -11.80 16.14 -19.36
N ILE A 103 -12.62 16.62 -20.30
CA ILE A 103 -13.36 15.71 -21.19
C ILE A 103 -12.42 14.94 -22.12
N GLU A 104 -11.39 15.58 -22.65
CA GLU A 104 -10.39 14.93 -23.51
C GLU A 104 -9.60 13.88 -22.73
N ASN A 105 -9.22 14.15 -21.47
CA ASN A 105 -8.58 13.16 -20.61
C ASN A 105 -9.44 11.92 -20.40
N VAL A 106 -10.75 12.07 -20.17
CA VAL A 106 -11.68 10.93 -20.03
C VAL A 106 -11.86 10.19 -21.35
N MET A 107 -11.77 10.88 -22.50
CA MET A 107 -11.88 10.26 -23.82
C MET A 107 -10.65 9.40 -24.20
N VAL A 108 -9.48 9.63 -23.62
CA VAL A 108 -8.22 8.94 -24.00
C VAL A 108 -8.38 7.42 -24.11
N PRO A 109 -8.85 6.68 -23.09
CA PRO A 109 -8.96 5.22 -23.17
C PRO A 109 -9.96 4.78 -24.25
N MET A 110 -11.05 5.50 -24.43
CA MET A 110 -12.07 5.19 -25.45
C MET A 110 -11.53 5.39 -26.86
N ARG A 111 -10.77 6.46 -27.08
CA ARG A 111 -10.11 6.71 -28.37
C ARG A 111 -9.04 5.66 -28.69
N ALA A 112 -8.27 5.26 -27.67
CA ALA A 112 -7.30 4.16 -27.79
C ALA A 112 -7.96 2.79 -28.05
N ALA A 113 -9.22 2.60 -27.63
CA ALA A 113 -10.03 1.43 -27.94
C ALA A 113 -10.72 1.49 -29.31
N GLY A 114 -10.55 2.59 -30.08
CA GLY A 114 -11.14 2.74 -31.41
C GLY A 114 -12.57 3.29 -31.42
N ILE A 115 -13.09 3.74 -30.27
CA ILE A 115 -14.44 4.32 -30.19
C ILE A 115 -14.47 5.67 -30.93
N SER A 116 -15.53 5.94 -31.67
CA SER A 116 -15.68 7.18 -32.43
C SER A 116 -15.59 8.43 -31.53
N GLY A 117 -15.13 9.56 -32.08
CA GLY A 117 -14.98 10.79 -31.30
C GLY A 117 -16.30 11.29 -30.71
N GLY A 118 -17.40 11.20 -31.43
CA GLY A 118 -18.73 11.59 -30.97
C GLY A 118 -19.22 10.74 -29.80
N THR A 119 -19.16 9.41 -29.94
CA THR A 119 -19.57 8.47 -28.88
C THR A 119 -18.68 8.61 -27.63
N ALA A 120 -17.36 8.72 -27.82
CA ALA A 120 -16.42 8.92 -26.72
C ALA A 120 -16.70 10.24 -25.96
N ARG A 121 -17.02 11.31 -26.70
CA ARG A 121 -17.36 12.60 -26.10
C ARG A 121 -18.64 12.54 -25.29
N GLN A 122 -19.71 11.98 -25.85
CA GLN A 122 -20.98 11.83 -25.15
C GLN A 122 -20.78 11.03 -23.84
N ARG A 123 -20.08 9.90 -23.90
CA ARG A 123 -19.78 9.10 -22.71
C ARG A 123 -18.94 9.86 -21.69
N ALA A 124 -17.95 10.63 -22.13
CA ALA A 124 -17.12 11.45 -21.23
C ALA A 124 -17.94 12.55 -20.53
N GLU A 125 -18.87 13.20 -21.25
CA GLU A 125 -19.80 14.20 -20.68
C GLU A 125 -20.71 13.59 -19.61
N GLU A 126 -21.26 12.39 -19.85
CA GLU A 126 -22.07 11.66 -18.88
C GLU A 126 -21.24 11.35 -17.61
N LEU A 127 -20.01 10.81 -17.77
CA LEU A 127 -19.16 10.45 -16.65
C LEU A 127 -18.71 11.67 -15.85
N LEU A 128 -18.31 12.76 -16.50
CA LEU A 128 -17.94 13.99 -15.81
C LEU A 128 -19.12 14.61 -15.08
N THR A 129 -20.32 14.53 -15.64
CA THR A 129 -21.56 14.96 -14.95
C THR A 129 -21.80 14.10 -13.70
N ARG A 130 -21.65 12.77 -13.81
CA ARG A 130 -21.82 11.83 -12.69
C ARG A 130 -20.85 12.12 -11.54
N VAL A 131 -19.62 12.53 -11.84
CA VAL A 131 -18.63 12.88 -10.80
C VAL A 131 -18.68 14.36 -10.39
N GLY A 132 -19.75 15.10 -10.76
CA GLY A 132 -20.00 16.48 -10.33
C GLY A 132 -19.09 17.52 -11.01
N LEU A 133 -18.60 17.24 -12.22
CA LEU A 133 -17.68 18.13 -12.97
C LEU A 133 -18.31 18.67 -14.27
N LYS A 134 -19.65 18.76 -14.35
CA LYS A 134 -20.35 19.28 -15.53
C LYS A 134 -19.83 20.66 -15.99
N ASP A 135 -19.60 21.56 -15.06
CA ASP A 135 -19.16 22.93 -15.36
C ASP A 135 -17.63 23.06 -15.51
N ARG A 136 -16.90 21.96 -15.39
CA ARG A 136 -15.42 21.91 -15.44
C ARG A 136 -14.87 21.10 -16.62
N MET A 137 -15.73 20.62 -17.52
CA MET A 137 -15.34 19.73 -18.64
C MET A 137 -14.25 20.28 -19.55
N LYS A 138 -14.21 21.62 -19.73
CA LYS A 138 -13.25 22.31 -20.61
C LYS A 138 -11.98 22.78 -19.88
N HIS A 139 -11.89 22.62 -18.56
CA HIS A 139 -10.71 23.03 -17.78
C HIS A 139 -9.58 22.03 -17.97
N ARG A 140 -8.35 22.53 -18.01
CA ARG A 140 -7.13 21.71 -18.01
C ARG A 140 -6.77 21.31 -16.60
N PRO A 141 -5.95 20.26 -16.41
CA PRO A 141 -5.55 19.82 -15.07
C PRO A 141 -5.02 20.94 -14.17
N GLY A 142 -4.22 21.86 -14.72
CA GLY A 142 -3.70 23.01 -13.95
C GLY A 142 -4.76 24.00 -13.43
N ASP A 143 -5.97 23.99 -14.02
CA ASP A 143 -7.09 24.86 -13.62
C ASP A 143 -8.07 24.14 -12.67
N LEU A 144 -7.77 22.90 -12.29
CA LEU A 144 -8.60 22.05 -11.43
C LEU A 144 -7.95 21.86 -10.06
N SER A 145 -8.77 21.85 -8.99
CA SER A 145 -8.29 21.44 -7.66
C SER A 145 -7.88 19.98 -7.65
N GLY A 146 -7.08 19.55 -6.65
CA GLY A 146 -6.67 18.15 -6.50
C GLY A 146 -7.85 17.18 -6.51
N GLY A 147 -8.92 17.48 -5.77
CA GLY A 147 -10.13 16.64 -5.76
C GLY A 147 -10.88 16.64 -7.10
N GLN A 148 -10.85 17.75 -7.85
CA GLN A 148 -11.41 17.78 -9.20
C GLN A 148 -10.57 16.95 -10.17
N GLN A 149 -9.23 17.02 -10.09
CA GLN A 149 -8.33 16.18 -10.88
C GLN A 149 -8.53 14.71 -10.57
N GLN A 150 -8.69 14.34 -9.28
CA GLN A 150 -8.98 12.98 -8.86
C GLN A 150 -10.30 12.47 -9.47
N ARG A 151 -11.36 13.28 -9.43
CA ARG A 151 -12.64 12.90 -10.03
C ARG A 151 -12.54 12.73 -11.56
N VAL A 152 -11.73 13.53 -12.26
CA VAL A 152 -11.42 13.32 -13.68
C VAL A 152 -10.68 11.98 -13.87
N ALA A 153 -9.70 11.66 -13.01
CA ALA A 153 -8.95 10.40 -13.08
C ALA A 153 -9.87 9.18 -12.85
N VAL A 154 -10.81 9.28 -11.89
CA VAL A 154 -11.83 8.24 -11.68
C VAL A 154 -12.75 8.10 -12.88
N ALA A 155 -13.28 9.20 -13.43
CA ALA A 155 -14.11 9.18 -14.64
C ALA A 155 -13.39 8.54 -15.83
N ARG A 156 -12.09 8.82 -16.00
CA ARG A 156 -11.24 8.19 -17.01
C ARG A 156 -11.08 6.69 -16.77
N ALA A 157 -10.87 6.27 -15.53
CA ALA A 157 -10.69 4.86 -15.20
C ALA A 157 -11.93 4.01 -15.52
N ILE A 158 -13.13 4.59 -15.40
CA ILE A 158 -14.39 3.90 -15.70
C ILE A 158 -14.95 4.15 -17.11
N ALA A 159 -14.19 4.83 -17.98
CA ALA A 159 -14.67 5.24 -19.31
C ALA A 159 -15.08 4.05 -20.19
N LEU A 160 -14.37 2.92 -20.10
CA LEU A 160 -14.64 1.69 -20.81
C LEU A 160 -15.47 0.67 -20.00
N ASP A 161 -16.03 1.08 -18.87
CA ASP A 161 -16.85 0.23 -18.00
C ASP A 161 -16.14 -1.06 -17.52
N PRO A 162 -14.89 -0.97 -17.03
CA PRO A 162 -14.10 -2.15 -16.66
C PRO A 162 -14.70 -2.87 -15.45
N PRO A 163 -14.64 -4.22 -15.42
CA PRO A 163 -15.12 -4.99 -14.27
C PRO A 163 -14.13 -5.02 -13.09
N LEU A 164 -12.87 -4.64 -13.28
CA LEU A 164 -11.86 -4.49 -12.23
C LEU A 164 -11.37 -3.05 -12.17
N ILE A 165 -11.48 -2.43 -10.99
CA ILE A 165 -10.95 -1.08 -10.74
C ILE A 165 -9.85 -1.18 -9.70
N LEU A 166 -8.70 -0.62 -10.01
CA LEU A 166 -7.54 -0.53 -9.15
C LEU A 166 -7.29 0.94 -8.81
N ALA A 167 -7.23 1.29 -7.53
CA ALA A 167 -6.98 2.67 -7.10
C ALA A 167 -5.79 2.71 -6.13
N ASP A 168 -4.79 3.49 -6.45
CA ASP A 168 -3.61 3.69 -5.62
C ASP A 168 -3.71 5.05 -4.93
N GLU A 169 -3.80 5.04 -3.58
CA GLU A 169 -3.92 6.21 -2.70
C GLU A 169 -4.92 7.28 -3.22
N PRO A 170 -6.18 6.92 -3.49
CA PRO A 170 -7.13 7.80 -4.19
C PRO A 170 -7.56 9.02 -3.37
N THR A 171 -7.23 9.07 -2.08
CA THR A 171 -7.53 10.18 -1.16
C THR A 171 -6.30 11.02 -0.82
N ALA A 172 -5.11 10.65 -1.31
CA ALA A 172 -3.90 11.42 -1.09
C ALA A 172 -4.02 12.83 -1.68
N HIS A 173 -3.49 13.82 -0.98
CA HIS A 173 -3.49 15.25 -1.39
C HIS A 173 -4.88 15.91 -1.48
N LEU A 174 -5.92 15.30 -0.87
CA LEU A 174 -7.27 15.86 -0.80
C LEU A 174 -7.56 16.44 0.57
N ASP A 175 -8.31 17.54 0.62
CA ASP A 175 -8.88 18.04 1.86
C ASP A 175 -10.01 17.14 2.38
N PHE A 176 -10.43 17.37 3.63
CA PHE A 176 -11.39 16.52 4.31
C PHE A 176 -12.74 16.37 3.55
N ILE A 177 -13.23 17.46 2.95
CA ILE A 177 -14.51 17.46 2.23
C ILE A 177 -14.39 16.66 0.92
N GLN A 178 -13.30 16.88 0.19
CA GLN A 178 -13.03 16.18 -1.06
C GLN A 178 -12.85 14.67 -0.87
N VAL A 179 -12.26 14.28 0.26
CA VAL A 179 -12.10 12.86 0.61
C VAL A 179 -13.45 12.15 0.70
N GLU A 180 -14.44 12.71 1.41
CA GLU A 180 -15.75 12.09 1.53
C GLU A 180 -16.44 11.85 0.17
N GLU A 181 -16.33 12.83 -0.74
CA GLU A 181 -16.89 12.71 -2.09
C GLU A 181 -16.23 11.56 -2.87
N VAL A 182 -14.90 11.43 -2.79
CA VAL A 182 -14.15 10.35 -3.45
C VAL A 182 -14.47 9.00 -2.82
N LEU A 183 -14.60 8.92 -1.49
CA LEU A 183 -14.97 7.68 -0.79
C LEU A 183 -16.35 7.17 -1.22
N ARG A 184 -17.35 8.05 -1.27
CA ARG A 184 -18.70 7.70 -1.77
C ARG A 184 -18.64 7.19 -3.20
N LEU A 185 -17.92 7.89 -4.07
CA LEU A 185 -17.75 7.49 -5.46
C LEU A 185 -17.11 6.11 -5.60
N ILE A 186 -16.05 5.82 -4.85
CA ILE A 186 -15.38 4.51 -4.86
C ILE A 186 -16.35 3.42 -4.39
N ARG A 187 -17.12 3.65 -3.31
CA ARG A 187 -18.11 2.67 -2.84
C ARG A 187 -19.23 2.44 -3.85
N GLU A 188 -19.66 3.48 -4.55
CA GLU A 188 -20.63 3.34 -5.64
C GLU A 188 -20.09 2.51 -6.81
N LEU A 189 -18.80 2.64 -7.11
CA LEU A 189 -18.17 1.86 -8.17
C LEU A 189 -18.11 0.35 -7.85
N ALA A 190 -18.01 -0.02 -6.58
CA ALA A 190 -18.02 -1.41 -6.12
C ALA A 190 -19.41 -2.05 -6.14
N ARG A 191 -20.49 -1.28 -6.43
CA ARG A 191 -21.83 -1.84 -6.58
C ARG A 191 -21.97 -2.55 -7.92
N GLY A 192 -22.73 -3.63 -7.94
CA GLY A 192 -22.95 -4.45 -9.14
C GLY A 192 -21.87 -5.52 -9.30
N ASP A 193 -21.39 -5.74 -10.51
CA ASP A 193 -20.50 -6.86 -10.86
C ASP A 193 -19.01 -6.49 -10.89
N ARG A 194 -18.63 -5.34 -10.31
CA ARG A 194 -17.22 -4.88 -10.30
C ARG A 194 -16.51 -5.26 -9.02
N VAL A 195 -15.25 -5.65 -9.17
CA VAL A 195 -14.30 -5.71 -8.06
C VAL A 195 -13.52 -4.39 -8.02
N VAL A 196 -13.48 -3.75 -6.87
CA VAL A 196 -12.69 -2.54 -6.65
C VAL A 196 -11.61 -2.84 -5.61
N VAL A 197 -10.35 -2.64 -5.97
CA VAL A 197 -9.20 -2.82 -5.07
C VAL A 197 -8.55 -1.48 -4.85
N VAL A 198 -8.49 -1.03 -3.60
CA VAL A 198 -7.92 0.26 -3.21
C VAL A 198 -6.73 0.06 -2.30
N ALA A 199 -5.58 0.57 -2.71
CA ALA A 199 -4.41 0.68 -1.86
C ALA A 199 -4.45 2.02 -1.12
N THR A 200 -4.37 1.99 0.22
CA THR A 200 -4.37 3.21 1.01
C THR A 200 -3.79 3.00 2.41
N HIS A 201 -3.37 4.08 3.04
CA HIS A 201 -3.10 4.16 4.47
C HIS A 201 -4.21 4.92 5.23
N ASP A 202 -5.26 5.37 4.52
CA ASP A 202 -6.38 6.13 5.08
C ASP A 202 -7.40 5.19 5.74
N THR A 203 -7.40 5.16 7.06
CA THR A 203 -8.30 4.31 7.86
C THR A 203 -9.78 4.69 7.73
N ARG A 204 -10.12 5.87 7.22
CA ARG A 204 -11.51 6.29 6.95
C ARG A 204 -12.20 5.42 5.89
N MET A 205 -11.41 4.72 5.06
CA MET A 205 -11.94 3.77 4.07
C MET A 205 -12.37 2.43 4.67
N LEU A 206 -11.89 2.06 5.86
CA LEU A 206 -12.13 0.74 6.46
C LEU A 206 -13.62 0.42 6.67
N PRO A 207 -14.48 1.35 7.14
CA PRO A 207 -15.91 1.08 7.30
C PRO A 207 -16.64 0.81 5.98
N LEU A 208 -16.05 1.15 4.83
CA LEU A 208 -16.63 0.94 3.51
C LEU A 208 -16.22 -0.40 2.88
N ALA A 209 -15.18 -1.04 3.43
CA ALA A 209 -14.59 -2.26 2.87
C ALA A 209 -15.46 -3.50 3.11
N ASP A 210 -15.60 -4.32 2.09
CA ASP A 210 -16.12 -5.69 2.24
C ASP A 210 -15.01 -6.64 2.69
N ARG A 211 -13.75 -6.32 2.34
CA ARG A 211 -12.55 -7.05 2.76
C ARG A 211 -11.37 -6.10 2.96
N VAL A 212 -10.61 -6.31 4.03
CA VAL A 212 -9.37 -5.61 4.32
C VAL A 212 -8.21 -6.59 4.28
N VAL A 213 -7.16 -6.24 3.53
CA VAL A 213 -5.90 -6.98 3.45
C VAL A 213 -4.81 -6.08 4.00
N GLU A 214 -4.26 -6.46 5.14
CA GLU A 214 -3.13 -5.74 5.72
C GLU A 214 -1.83 -6.23 5.09
N LEU A 215 -1.14 -5.34 4.37
CA LEU A 215 0.19 -5.58 3.85
C LEU A 215 1.22 -5.04 4.83
N VAL A 216 2.05 -5.95 5.31
CA VAL A 216 3.17 -5.62 6.19
C VAL A 216 4.44 -5.67 5.36
N PRO A 217 5.33 -4.67 5.46
CA PRO A 217 6.62 -4.76 4.80
C PRO A 217 7.34 -6.02 5.24
N GLN A 218 7.54 -6.94 4.35
CA GLN A 218 8.42 -8.07 4.59
C GLN A 218 9.80 -7.66 4.05
N LEU A 219 10.62 -7.09 4.92
CA LEU A 219 12.06 -7.26 4.76
C LEU A 219 12.26 -8.77 4.72
N ALA A 220 12.98 -9.26 3.69
CA ALA A 220 13.13 -10.67 3.44
C ALA A 220 13.30 -11.42 4.77
N SER A 221 12.22 -12.04 5.23
CA SER A 221 12.28 -12.88 6.39
C SER A 221 13.06 -14.12 5.97
N THR A 222 14.37 -13.99 5.99
CA THR A 222 15.15 -15.19 6.24
C THR A 222 14.50 -15.81 7.48
N ASN A 223 14.12 -17.07 7.40
CA ASN A 223 13.65 -17.85 8.53
C ASN A 223 14.87 -18.03 9.47
N ARG A 224 15.30 -16.88 10.05
CA ARG A 224 16.49 -16.75 10.87
C ARG A 224 16.05 -17.00 12.29
N ALA A 225 16.69 -17.94 12.94
CA ALA A 225 16.50 -18.18 14.37
C ALA A 225 16.78 -16.86 15.14
N PRO A 226 16.10 -16.62 16.26
CA PRO A 226 16.39 -15.48 17.11
C PRO A 226 17.87 -15.39 17.43
N GLU A 227 18.44 -14.19 17.32
CA GLU A 227 19.86 -13.95 17.54
C GLU A 227 20.06 -13.30 18.92
N THR A 228 20.83 -13.97 19.78
CA THR A 228 21.19 -13.40 21.09
C THR A 228 22.49 -12.59 20.94
N VAL A 229 22.43 -11.33 21.36
CA VAL A 229 23.56 -10.40 21.33
C VAL A 229 23.90 -9.98 22.76
N GLN A 230 25.15 -10.19 23.15
CA GLN A 230 25.71 -9.70 24.42
C GLN A 230 26.37 -8.34 24.19
N LEU A 231 26.06 -7.39 25.06
CA LEU A 231 26.45 -6.01 24.93
C LEU A 231 27.21 -5.55 26.19
N THR A 232 28.31 -4.87 25.98
CA THR A 232 29.03 -4.17 27.04
C THR A 232 28.53 -2.71 27.13
N PRO A 233 28.70 -2.02 28.27
CA PRO A 233 28.30 -0.60 28.39
C PRO A 233 28.87 0.25 27.26
N GLY A 234 28.01 1.06 26.61
CA GLY A 234 28.36 1.89 25.46
C GLY A 234 28.24 1.20 24.11
N SER A 235 28.07 -0.15 24.04
CA SER A 235 27.86 -0.85 22.78
C SER A 235 26.55 -0.39 22.11
N VAL A 236 26.62 -0.04 20.82
CA VAL A 236 25.47 0.39 20.01
C VAL A 236 24.84 -0.84 19.36
N VAL A 237 23.52 -0.97 19.53
CA VAL A 237 22.73 -2.01 18.86
C VAL A 237 22.41 -1.61 17.41
N PHE A 238 21.99 -0.36 17.24
CA PHE A 238 21.82 0.30 15.92
C PHE A 238 21.79 1.82 16.08
N GLU A 239 22.12 2.52 15.02
CA GLU A 239 22.14 3.98 14.96
C GLU A 239 20.86 4.54 14.29
N GLN A 240 20.47 5.76 14.69
CA GLN A 240 19.41 6.53 14.05
C GLN A 240 19.68 6.66 12.54
N GLY A 241 18.64 6.52 11.72
CA GLY A 241 18.73 6.62 10.26
C GLY A 241 19.16 5.34 9.54
N THR A 242 19.68 4.32 10.26
CA THR A 242 20.00 3.02 9.65
C THR A 242 18.74 2.20 9.34
N ILE A 243 18.86 1.27 8.40
CA ILE A 243 17.79 0.30 8.10
C ILE A 243 18.14 -1.02 8.79
N GLY A 244 17.16 -1.65 9.43
CA GLY A 244 17.37 -2.94 10.08
C GLY A 244 16.10 -3.79 10.08
N ASP A 245 16.28 -5.11 10.09
CA ASP A 245 15.26 -6.15 9.92
C ASP A 245 14.88 -6.87 11.22
N LEU A 246 15.50 -6.52 12.36
CA LEU A 246 15.26 -7.16 13.64
C LEU A 246 14.54 -6.22 14.63
N ILE A 247 13.64 -6.83 15.40
CA ILE A 247 13.05 -6.27 16.60
C ILE A 247 13.78 -6.89 17.78
N TYR A 248 14.21 -6.09 18.72
CA TYR A 248 15.01 -6.54 19.85
C TYR A 248 14.18 -6.58 21.14
N LEU A 249 14.28 -7.67 21.86
CA LEU A 249 13.75 -7.85 23.24
C LEU A 249 14.93 -7.79 24.23
N VAL A 250 14.79 -6.99 25.28
CA VAL A 250 15.78 -6.95 26.36
C VAL A 250 15.59 -8.18 27.24
N ALA A 251 16.57 -9.08 27.21
CA ALA A 251 16.60 -10.25 28.10
C ALA A 251 17.19 -9.91 29.48
N GLU A 252 18.26 -9.10 29.51
CA GLU A 252 18.93 -8.65 30.72
C GLU A 252 19.57 -7.27 30.51
N GLY A 253 19.72 -6.48 31.60
CA GLY A 253 20.42 -5.20 31.59
C GLY A 253 19.51 -4.01 31.21
N GLU A 254 20.16 -2.87 30.96
CA GLU A 254 19.51 -1.60 30.62
C GLU A 254 20.10 -1.04 29.32
N LEU A 255 19.24 -0.52 28.44
CA LEU A 255 19.64 0.19 27.22
C LEU A 255 19.00 1.58 27.21
N GLU A 256 19.73 2.57 26.69
CA GLU A 256 19.19 3.90 26.44
C GLU A 256 18.82 4.05 24.97
N ILE A 257 17.65 4.66 24.75
CA ILE A 257 17.14 5.01 23.43
C ILE A 257 17.24 6.52 23.32
N VAL A 258 18.14 6.99 22.43
CA VAL A 258 18.45 8.41 22.27
C VAL A 258 18.15 8.87 20.85
N ARG A 259 17.64 10.09 20.74
CA ARG A 259 17.40 10.75 19.45
C ARG A 259 18.42 11.84 19.23
N GLU A 260 19.07 11.80 18.07
CA GLU A 260 19.93 12.89 17.61
C GLU A 260 19.07 14.08 17.15
N LEU A 261 19.41 15.28 17.60
CA LEU A 261 18.70 16.51 17.27
C LEU A 261 19.40 17.22 16.10
N SER A 262 18.63 17.84 15.21
CA SER A 262 19.12 18.55 14.01
C SER A 262 20.09 19.72 14.31
N GLY A 263 20.17 20.16 15.57
CA GLY A 263 21.07 21.22 16.03
C GLY A 263 22.32 20.73 16.76
N GLY A 264 22.59 19.43 16.77
CA GLY A 264 23.59 18.78 17.60
C GLY A 264 23.10 18.54 19.03
N GLY A 265 23.49 17.41 19.59
CA GLY A 265 23.04 16.93 20.91
C GLY A 265 22.10 15.74 20.79
N GLU A 266 21.89 15.06 21.92
CA GLU A 266 21.04 13.87 22.03
C GLU A 266 19.92 14.12 23.02
N GLU A 267 18.75 13.59 22.74
CA GLU A 267 17.60 13.56 23.65
C GLU A 267 17.36 12.11 24.10
N LEU A 268 17.38 11.86 25.41
CA LEU A 268 17.00 10.54 25.95
C LEU A 268 15.50 10.36 25.86
N LEU A 269 15.04 9.41 25.03
CA LEU A 269 13.64 9.11 24.87
C LEU A 269 13.12 8.12 25.93
N LYS A 270 13.91 7.06 26.19
CA LYS A 270 13.53 5.99 27.12
C LYS A 270 14.77 5.21 27.56
N VAL A 271 14.71 4.66 28.78
CA VAL A 271 15.58 3.55 29.20
C VAL A 271 14.77 2.26 29.07
N ALA A 272 15.22 1.34 28.24
CA ALA A 272 14.62 0.03 28.05
C ALA A 272 15.26 -0.96 29.06
N THR A 273 14.42 -1.73 29.72
CA THR A 273 14.79 -2.71 30.76
C THR A 273 14.29 -4.12 30.38
N GLN A 274 14.62 -5.12 31.18
CA GLN A 274 14.19 -6.50 30.95
C GLN A 274 12.69 -6.61 30.63
N GLY A 275 12.36 -7.29 29.54
CA GLY A 275 11.00 -7.45 29.01
C GLY A 275 10.55 -6.35 28.05
N ASP A 276 11.25 -5.21 27.99
CA ASP A 276 10.98 -4.20 26.97
C ASP A 276 11.46 -4.64 25.58
N TYR A 277 10.77 -4.18 24.55
CA TYR A 277 11.20 -4.36 23.15
C TYR A 277 11.38 -3.00 22.45
N PHE A 278 12.24 -2.98 21.44
CA PHE A 278 12.56 -1.76 20.68
C PHE A 278 12.96 -2.08 19.24
N GLY A 279 13.00 -1.04 18.39
CA GLY A 279 13.33 -1.16 16.98
C GLY A 279 12.17 -1.61 16.09
N GLU A 280 11.01 -1.86 16.68
CA GLU A 280 9.80 -2.36 16.01
C GLU A 280 9.27 -1.39 14.94
N ILE A 281 9.33 -0.07 15.18
CA ILE A 281 8.79 0.95 14.26
C ILE A 281 9.51 0.88 12.91
N GLY A 282 10.85 0.95 12.92
CA GLY A 282 11.62 0.86 11.69
C GLY A 282 11.40 -0.45 10.96
N THR A 283 11.44 -1.57 11.68
CA THR A 283 11.34 -2.91 11.12
C THR A 283 9.92 -3.24 10.62
N LEU A 284 8.88 -2.87 11.36
CA LEU A 284 7.49 -3.12 10.95
C LEU A 284 7.04 -2.27 9.76
N PHE A 285 7.56 -1.05 9.66
CA PHE A 285 7.12 -0.09 8.65
C PHE A 285 8.13 0.13 7.51
N GLY A 286 9.27 -0.58 7.51
CA GLY A 286 10.32 -0.40 6.51
C GLY A 286 10.93 1.00 6.53
N LEU A 287 10.92 1.65 7.70
CA LEU A 287 11.44 2.99 7.91
C LEU A 287 12.85 2.93 8.49
N PRO A 288 13.67 3.96 8.26
CA PRO A 288 14.91 4.11 9.01
C PRO A 288 14.67 4.15 10.52
N ARG A 289 15.63 3.66 11.31
CA ARG A 289 15.60 3.72 12.76
C ARG A 289 15.36 5.15 13.25
N SER A 290 14.38 5.35 14.09
CA SER A 290 13.97 6.67 14.58
C SER A 290 14.85 7.22 15.71
N ALA A 291 15.72 6.37 16.26
CA ALA A 291 16.61 6.69 17.37
C ALA A 291 17.82 5.74 17.37
N THR A 292 18.88 6.10 18.04
CA THR A 292 20.03 5.26 18.36
C THR A 292 19.76 4.49 19.65
N VAL A 293 20.14 3.22 19.71
CA VAL A 293 20.02 2.39 20.92
C VAL A 293 21.38 1.86 21.30
N ARG A 294 21.77 2.10 22.57
CA ARG A 294 23.05 1.65 23.12
C ARG A 294 22.90 1.10 24.54
N ALA A 295 23.78 0.17 24.91
CA ALA A 295 23.78 -0.44 26.22
C ALA A 295 24.27 0.56 27.29
N ARG A 296 23.50 0.69 28.36
CA ARG A 296 23.83 1.50 29.54
C ARG A 296 24.62 0.68 30.57
N THR A 297 24.28 -0.60 30.68
CA THR A 297 24.96 -1.61 31.52
C THR A 297 25.43 -2.77 30.64
N GLU A 298 26.04 -3.78 31.22
CA GLU A 298 26.08 -5.09 30.55
C GLU A 298 24.63 -5.52 30.29
N ALA A 299 24.34 -5.95 29.05
CA ALA A 299 23.00 -6.28 28.63
C ALA A 299 23.00 -7.46 27.64
N ILE A 300 21.89 -8.18 27.63
CA ILE A 300 21.59 -9.23 26.66
C ILE A 300 20.31 -8.84 25.93
N VAL A 301 20.37 -8.79 24.60
CA VAL A 301 19.19 -8.59 23.78
C VAL A 301 19.00 -9.76 22.82
N ILE A 302 17.75 -10.07 22.50
CA ILE A 302 17.39 -11.10 21.54
C ILE A 302 16.74 -10.42 20.33
N GLY A 303 17.40 -10.52 19.17
CA GLY A 303 16.89 -10.01 17.89
C GLY A 303 15.97 -11.03 17.23
N TYR A 304 14.75 -10.61 16.93
CA TYR A 304 13.74 -11.40 16.25
C TYR A 304 13.42 -10.80 14.89
N THR A 305 13.20 -11.63 13.89
CA THR A 305 12.48 -11.19 12.68
C THR A 305 11.04 -10.86 13.05
N VAL A 306 10.34 -10.06 12.24
CA VAL A 306 8.92 -9.70 12.48
C VAL A 306 8.05 -10.94 12.68
N GLN A 307 8.29 -11.98 11.89
CA GLN A 307 7.53 -13.24 11.97
C GLN A 307 7.79 -13.99 13.28
N ALA A 308 9.06 -14.15 13.66
CA ALA A 308 9.44 -14.81 14.91
C ALA A 308 8.94 -14.04 16.13
N PHE A 309 8.99 -12.69 16.07
CA PHE A 309 8.49 -11.83 17.15
C PHE A 309 6.97 -11.97 17.35
N ARG A 310 6.19 -12.02 16.26
CA ARG A 310 4.74 -12.27 16.32
C ARG A 310 4.42 -13.62 16.95
N GLN A 311 5.13 -14.66 16.56
CA GLN A 311 4.95 -15.99 17.12
C GLN A 311 5.28 -16.01 18.62
N GLN A 312 6.34 -15.32 19.04
CA GLN A 312 6.76 -15.22 20.45
C GLN A 312 5.71 -14.53 21.34
N LEU A 313 5.04 -13.50 20.82
CA LEU A 313 4.02 -12.74 21.56
C LEU A 313 2.59 -13.29 21.41
N GLY A 314 2.37 -14.31 20.57
CA GLY A 314 1.04 -14.86 20.31
C GLY A 314 0.08 -13.87 19.63
N LEU A 315 0.61 -12.86 18.91
CA LEU A 315 -0.17 -11.77 18.32
C LEU A 315 -0.59 -12.08 16.88
N GLY A 316 -1.86 -11.84 16.56
CA GLY A 316 -2.43 -12.12 15.23
C GLY A 316 -2.09 -11.12 14.14
N GLY A 317 -1.78 -9.85 14.48
CA GLY A 317 -1.54 -8.78 13.50
C GLY A 317 -0.69 -7.62 14.02
N VAL A 318 -0.34 -6.68 13.11
CA VAL A 318 0.38 -5.44 13.45
C VAL A 318 -0.46 -4.55 14.38
N ARG A 319 -1.77 -4.60 14.22
CA ARG A 319 -2.72 -3.85 15.07
C ARG A 319 -2.60 -4.24 16.53
N ASP A 320 -2.50 -5.54 16.80
CA ASP A 320 -2.35 -6.07 18.17
C ASP A 320 -1.03 -5.61 18.81
N LEU A 321 0.05 -5.50 18.02
CA LEU A 321 1.34 -4.93 18.46
C LEU A 321 1.24 -3.46 18.83
N ILE A 322 0.52 -2.67 18.03
CA ILE A 322 0.31 -1.23 18.28
C ILE A 322 -0.60 -1.02 19.51
N GLU A 323 -1.66 -1.81 19.64
CA GLU A 323 -2.59 -1.75 20.77
C GLU A 323 -1.92 -2.22 22.06
N HIS A 324 -1.07 -3.25 22.01
CA HIS A 324 -0.29 -3.74 23.16
C HIS A 324 0.66 -2.67 23.69
N ARG A 325 1.29 -1.89 22.79
CA ARG A 325 2.14 -0.76 23.16
C ARG A 325 1.35 0.38 23.81
N ALA A 326 0.15 0.68 23.32
CA ALA A 326 -0.71 1.72 23.89
C ALA A 326 -1.16 1.40 25.32
N LEU A 327 -1.20 0.11 25.69
CA LEU A 327 -1.50 -0.35 27.06
C LEU A 327 -0.27 -0.34 27.98
N THR A 328 0.94 -0.42 27.43
CA THR A 328 2.21 -0.45 28.19
C THR A 328 2.78 0.94 28.48
N ILE A 329 2.23 2.01 27.86
CA ILE A 329 2.65 3.41 28.03
C ILE A 329 1.74 4.17 29.01
N ARG A 330 0.88 3.49 29.77
CA ARG A 330 0.08 4.10 30.85
C ARG A 330 0.72 3.92 32.22
#